data_daaf0ff4d80a5be53ec3eb7c9ceff14e
#
_entry.id   daaf0ff4d80a5be53ec3eb7c9ceff14e
#
_cell.length_a   1.000
_cell.length_b   1.000
_cell.length_c   1.000
_cell.angle_alpha   90.00
_cell.angle_beta   90.00
_cell.angle_gamma   90.00
#
_symmetry.space_group_name_H-M   'P 1'
#
loop_
_entity.id
_entity.type
_entity.pdbx_description
1 polymer ?
#
loop_
_entity_poly.entity_id
_entity_poly.type
_entity_poly.pdbx_seq_one_letter_code
_entity_poly.pdbx_strand_id
1 'polypeptide(L)'
;MLSNSKKVAVVTGAAQGIGLKIAERLFEDGYSIALVDFNEAVAKESAEKLSKEGQEAVAFKADVSNRDQVFSVLNQVVEHFGDLNVLVNNAGLGPMTPIESVTPEQFNQVVGVNVGGVFWGIQAAIEQFDKLGHGGKIINATYQAGVEGNAGLSLYSSTKFAVRGLTQVAARDLAEKNITVNRSEEHT
;
A
#
# COMPACT_ATOMS: atom_id res chain seq x y z
N MET A 1 14.50 1.66 29.60
CA MET A 1 13.94 2.85 28.97
C MET A 1 13.20 2.35 27.74
N LEU A 2 11.87 2.44 27.72
CA LEU A 2 11.10 2.12 26.50
C LEU A 2 11.48 3.17 25.46
N SER A 3 12.12 2.76 24.38
CA SER A 3 12.37 3.60 23.22
C SER A 3 11.03 4.14 22.77
N ASN A 4 10.84 5.45 22.85
CA ASN A 4 9.67 6.16 22.34
C ASN A 4 9.81 6.31 20.81
N SER A 5 10.18 5.22 20.12
CA SER A 5 10.24 5.20 18.65
C SER A 5 8.81 5.38 18.14
N LYS A 6 8.60 6.40 17.33
CA LYS A 6 7.32 6.62 16.68
C LYS A 6 7.02 5.44 15.77
N LYS A 7 5.78 5.01 15.78
CA LYS A 7 5.32 3.99 14.84
C LYS A 7 5.39 4.53 13.41
N VAL A 8 5.75 3.68 12.47
CA VAL A 8 5.93 4.01 11.07
C VAL A 8 4.86 3.34 10.22
N ALA A 9 4.23 4.09 9.35
CA ALA A 9 3.28 3.59 8.37
C ALA A 9 3.73 3.94 6.94
N VAL A 10 3.65 2.96 6.07
CA VAL A 10 3.85 3.12 4.62
C VAL A 10 2.50 3.11 3.93
N VAL A 11 2.27 4.08 3.04
CA VAL A 11 1.09 4.12 2.19
C VAL A 11 1.52 4.21 0.73
N THR A 12 1.11 3.24 -0.09
CA THR A 12 1.39 3.27 -1.54
C THR A 12 0.30 4.02 -2.29
N GLY A 13 0.65 4.72 -3.39
CA GLY A 13 -0.26 5.60 -4.11
C GLY A 13 -0.69 6.80 -3.24
N ALA A 14 0.22 7.33 -2.43
CA ALA A 14 -0.08 8.32 -1.40
C ALA A 14 0.20 9.77 -1.82
N ALA A 15 0.59 10.04 -3.07
CA ALA A 15 0.83 11.40 -3.54
C ALA A 15 -0.44 12.27 -3.50
N GLN A 16 -1.61 11.67 -3.68
CA GLN A 16 -2.89 12.37 -3.76
C GLN A 16 -4.08 11.45 -3.44
N GLY A 17 -5.30 11.99 -3.47
CA GLY A 17 -6.55 11.23 -3.39
C GLY A 17 -6.70 10.45 -2.09
N ILE A 18 -7.22 9.22 -2.20
CA ILE A 18 -7.53 8.35 -1.05
C ILE A 18 -6.25 7.96 -0.29
N GLY A 19 -5.17 7.61 -1.00
CA GLY A 19 -3.89 7.27 -0.37
C GLY A 19 -3.34 8.41 0.49
N LEU A 20 -3.42 9.65 0.01
CA LEU A 20 -3.03 10.82 0.80
C LEU A 20 -3.93 10.99 2.03
N LYS A 21 -5.25 10.80 1.89
CA LYS A 21 -6.17 10.89 3.04
C LYS A 21 -5.92 9.81 4.10
N ILE A 22 -5.55 8.61 3.67
CA ILE A 22 -5.11 7.55 4.60
C ILE A 22 -3.82 7.97 5.31
N ALA A 23 -2.86 8.54 4.57
CA ALA A 23 -1.60 9.02 5.13
C ALA A 23 -1.83 10.15 6.14
N GLU A 24 -2.67 11.14 5.82
CA GLU A 24 -3.08 12.24 6.72
C GLU A 24 -3.69 11.68 8.01
N ARG A 25 -4.62 10.73 7.91
CA ARG A 25 -5.28 10.14 9.06
C ARG A 25 -4.30 9.37 9.97
N LEU A 26 -3.42 8.55 9.39
CA LEU A 26 -2.41 7.84 10.17
C LEU A 26 -1.40 8.80 10.82
N PHE A 27 -1.11 9.93 10.17
CA PHE A 27 -0.28 10.97 10.72
C PHE A 27 -0.94 11.64 11.94
N GLU A 28 -2.24 11.93 11.88
CA GLU A 28 -3.03 12.43 13.01
C GLU A 28 -3.05 11.43 14.18
N ASP A 29 -3.08 10.13 13.88
CA ASP A 29 -3.00 9.05 14.88
C ASP A 29 -1.57 8.84 15.44
N GLY A 30 -0.61 9.70 15.07
CA GLY A 30 0.74 9.75 15.64
C GLY A 30 1.80 8.92 14.93
N TYR A 31 1.52 8.35 13.74
CA TYR A 31 2.53 7.65 12.95
C TYR A 31 3.45 8.62 12.21
N SER A 32 4.73 8.29 12.08
CA SER A 32 5.57 8.81 11.00
C SER A 32 5.16 8.11 9.69
N ILE A 33 5.15 8.86 8.57
CA ILE A 33 4.54 8.37 7.32
C ILE A 33 5.55 8.34 6.18
N ALA A 34 5.66 7.18 5.52
CA ALA A 34 6.28 7.07 4.22
C ALA A 34 5.20 7.12 3.12
N LEU A 35 5.19 8.21 2.35
CA LEU A 35 4.35 8.36 1.16
C LEU A 35 5.07 7.74 -0.03
N VAL A 36 4.66 6.55 -0.45
CA VAL A 36 5.25 5.87 -1.60
C VAL A 36 4.39 6.10 -2.84
N ASP A 37 4.96 6.67 -3.89
CA ASP A 37 4.24 6.94 -5.13
C ASP A 37 5.15 6.87 -6.36
N PHE A 38 4.57 6.60 -7.52
CA PHE A 38 5.28 6.72 -8.80
C PHE A 38 5.60 8.18 -9.13
N ASN A 39 4.72 9.11 -8.77
CA ASN A 39 4.89 10.55 -8.95
C ASN A 39 5.60 11.18 -7.74
N GLU A 40 6.93 11.10 -7.76
CA GLU A 40 7.79 11.59 -6.69
C GLU A 40 7.57 13.07 -6.36
N ALA A 41 7.37 13.91 -7.37
CA ALA A 41 7.24 15.37 -7.18
C ALA A 41 5.99 15.70 -6.36
N VAL A 42 4.84 15.12 -6.72
CA VAL A 42 3.59 15.34 -5.99
C VAL A 42 3.64 14.71 -4.60
N ALA A 43 4.28 13.53 -4.46
CA ALA A 43 4.45 12.90 -3.16
C ALA A 43 5.31 13.76 -2.20
N LYS A 44 6.38 14.39 -2.70
CA LYS A 44 7.23 15.33 -1.92
C LYS A 44 6.44 16.54 -1.44
N GLU A 45 5.69 17.16 -2.32
CA GLU A 45 4.85 18.32 -1.96
C GLU A 45 3.83 17.94 -0.88
N SER A 46 3.21 16.77 -0.97
CA SER A 46 2.25 16.27 0.02
C SER A 46 2.92 15.93 1.35
N ALA A 47 4.10 15.33 1.33
CA ALA A 47 4.88 15.02 2.53
C ALA A 47 5.32 16.29 3.28
N GLU A 48 5.78 17.31 2.55
CA GLU A 48 6.17 18.62 3.13
C GLU A 48 4.99 19.29 3.83
N LYS A 49 3.80 19.26 3.22
CA LYS A 49 2.58 19.85 3.82
C LYS A 49 2.11 19.09 5.06
N LEU A 50 2.38 17.78 5.12
CA LEU A 50 1.95 16.92 6.21
C LEU A 50 2.90 17.00 7.41
N SER A 51 4.19 17.15 7.18
CA SER A 51 5.23 17.14 8.21
C SER A 51 5.07 18.30 9.19
N LYS A 52 5.36 18.05 10.46
CA LYS A 52 5.40 19.04 11.55
C LYS A 52 6.50 18.73 12.53
N GLU A 53 6.83 19.70 13.41
CA GLU A 53 7.85 19.51 14.43
C GLU A 53 7.60 18.24 15.27
N GLY A 54 8.63 17.42 15.34
CA GLY A 54 8.60 16.17 16.08
C GLY A 54 7.78 15.02 15.46
N GLN A 55 7.21 15.18 14.25
CA GLN A 55 6.54 14.11 13.49
C GLN A 55 6.78 14.28 12.00
N GLU A 56 7.25 13.25 11.33
CA GLU A 56 7.78 13.32 9.99
C GLU A 56 6.92 12.54 8.98
N ALA A 57 6.74 13.13 7.80
CA ALA A 57 6.25 12.47 6.62
C ALA A 57 7.29 12.61 5.51
N VAL A 58 7.65 11.52 4.86
CA VAL A 58 8.70 11.48 3.81
C VAL A 58 8.16 10.81 2.57
N ALA A 59 8.47 11.40 1.41
CA ALA A 59 8.12 10.81 0.12
C ALA A 59 9.21 9.88 -0.38
N PHE A 60 8.78 8.74 -0.92
CA PHE A 60 9.65 7.77 -1.60
C PHE A 60 9.06 7.44 -2.96
N LYS A 61 9.94 7.27 -3.96
CA LYS A 61 9.53 6.90 -5.30
C LYS A 61 9.56 5.40 -5.50
N ALA A 62 8.45 4.81 -5.99
CA ALA A 62 8.45 3.44 -6.49
C ALA A 62 7.31 3.22 -7.50
N ASP A 63 7.59 2.41 -8.50
CA ASP A 63 6.59 1.71 -9.30
C ASP A 63 6.25 0.38 -8.59
N VAL A 64 5.05 0.30 -8.04
CA VAL A 64 4.62 -0.88 -7.28
C VAL A 64 4.46 -2.13 -8.16
N SER A 65 4.34 -1.99 -9.48
CA SER A 65 4.34 -3.13 -10.40
C SER A 65 5.71 -3.80 -10.50
N ASN A 66 6.78 -3.09 -10.14
CA ASN A 66 8.15 -3.58 -10.15
C ASN A 66 8.54 -4.10 -8.76
N ARG A 67 8.72 -5.43 -8.65
CA ARG A 67 9.07 -6.10 -7.40
C ARG A 67 10.31 -5.51 -6.72
N ASP A 68 11.38 -5.29 -7.48
CA ASP A 68 12.66 -4.85 -6.91
C ASP A 68 12.57 -3.41 -6.37
N GLN A 69 11.77 -2.54 -7.02
CA GLN A 69 11.51 -1.20 -6.50
C GLN A 69 10.69 -1.24 -5.19
N VAL A 70 9.72 -2.15 -5.07
CA VAL A 70 8.93 -2.32 -3.82
C VAL A 70 9.83 -2.77 -2.68
N PHE A 71 10.69 -3.76 -2.90
CA PHE A 71 11.64 -4.21 -1.88
C PHE A 71 12.65 -3.12 -1.51
N SER A 72 13.20 -2.42 -2.51
CA SER A 72 14.12 -1.32 -2.31
C SER A 72 13.50 -0.19 -1.49
N VAL A 73 12.26 0.21 -1.81
CA VAL A 73 11.62 1.32 -1.10
C VAL A 73 11.29 0.98 0.35
N LEU A 74 10.86 -0.25 0.67
CA LEU A 74 10.64 -0.64 2.05
C LEU A 74 11.95 -0.72 2.86
N ASN A 75 13.06 -1.14 2.24
CA ASN A 75 14.38 -1.05 2.86
C ASN A 75 14.74 0.42 3.17
N GLN A 76 14.58 1.35 2.21
CA GLN A 76 14.86 2.78 2.42
C GLN A 76 14.00 3.38 3.53
N VAL A 77 12.73 2.98 3.63
CA VAL A 77 11.83 3.42 4.72
C VAL A 77 12.35 2.96 6.08
N VAL A 78 12.74 1.69 6.20
CA VAL A 78 13.28 1.16 7.46
C VAL A 78 14.65 1.79 7.79
N GLU A 79 15.51 2.01 6.79
CA GLU A 79 16.78 2.74 6.98
C GLU A 79 16.55 4.18 7.47
N HIS A 80 15.52 4.86 6.98
CA HIS A 80 15.22 6.24 7.35
C HIS A 80 14.57 6.37 8.72
N PHE A 81 13.52 5.59 8.98
CA PHE A 81 12.70 5.71 10.19
C PHE A 81 13.11 4.77 11.33
N GLY A 82 13.87 3.72 11.03
CA GLY A 82 14.29 2.70 11.97
C GLY A 82 13.25 1.62 12.29
N ASP A 83 12.04 1.70 11.70
CA ASP A 83 10.94 0.77 11.99
C ASP A 83 9.95 0.67 10.81
N LEU A 84 9.05 -0.32 10.88
CA LEU A 84 7.87 -0.49 10.02
C LEU A 84 6.77 -1.17 10.84
N ASN A 85 5.63 -0.54 11.02
CA ASN A 85 4.52 -1.11 11.80
C ASN A 85 3.27 -1.34 10.96
N VAL A 86 3.04 -0.53 9.93
CA VAL A 86 1.87 -0.61 9.06
C VAL A 86 2.27 -0.44 7.60
N LEU A 87 1.80 -1.35 6.74
CA LEU A 87 1.81 -1.18 5.29
C LEU A 87 0.37 -1.06 4.78
N VAL A 88 0.08 -0.01 4.03
CA VAL A 88 -1.18 0.15 3.30
C VAL A 88 -0.90 0.04 1.80
N ASN A 89 -1.30 -1.07 1.20
CA ASN A 89 -1.29 -1.31 -0.24
C ASN A 89 -2.53 -0.65 -0.85
N ASN A 90 -2.40 0.64 -1.20
CA ASN A 90 -3.49 1.44 -1.76
C ASN A 90 -3.30 1.76 -3.26
N ALA A 91 -2.07 1.80 -3.76
CA ALA A 91 -1.82 2.08 -5.18
C ALA A 91 -2.67 1.19 -6.10
N GLY A 92 -3.29 1.81 -7.10
CA GLY A 92 -4.15 1.09 -8.03
C GLY A 92 -4.57 1.92 -9.23
N LEU A 93 -4.86 1.22 -10.31
CA LEU A 93 -5.40 1.76 -11.56
C LEU A 93 -6.81 1.21 -11.78
N GLY A 94 -7.76 2.09 -12.09
CA GLY A 94 -9.16 1.73 -12.32
C GLY A 94 -9.71 2.30 -13.63
N PRO A 95 -9.20 1.88 -14.80
CA PRO A 95 -9.73 2.36 -16.07
C PRO A 95 -11.14 1.83 -16.29
N MET A 96 -12.05 2.69 -16.74
CA MET A 96 -13.33 2.28 -17.30
C MET A 96 -13.11 1.83 -18.75
N THR A 97 -13.20 0.52 -18.98
CA THR A 97 -12.97 -0.07 -20.31
C THR A 97 -13.99 -1.19 -20.52
N PRO A 98 -14.78 -1.14 -21.61
CA PRO A 98 -15.62 -2.26 -22.01
C PRO A 98 -14.80 -3.55 -22.13
N ILE A 99 -15.36 -4.68 -21.72
CA ILE A 99 -14.62 -5.94 -21.63
C ILE A 99 -13.97 -6.36 -22.96
N GLU A 100 -14.66 -6.12 -24.07
CA GLU A 100 -14.20 -6.42 -25.43
C GLU A 100 -13.07 -5.49 -25.91
N SER A 101 -12.84 -4.37 -25.22
CA SER A 101 -11.86 -3.35 -25.59
C SER A 101 -10.58 -3.41 -24.75
N VAL A 102 -10.51 -4.30 -23.76
CA VAL A 102 -9.31 -4.46 -22.93
C VAL A 102 -8.17 -5.04 -23.75
N THR A 103 -7.07 -4.30 -23.87
CA THR A 103 -5.87 -4.78 -24.56
C THR A 103 -4.94 -5.58 -23.64
N PRO A 104 -4.05 -6.43 -24.20
CA PRO A 104 -3.05 -7.14 -23.41
C PRO A 104 -2.15 -6.19 -22.59
N GLU A 105 -1.78 -5.04 -23.12
CA GLU A 105 -0.95 -4.03 -22.46
C GLU A 105 -1.68 -3.44 -21.27
N GLN A 106 -2.94 -3.05 -21.45
CA GLN A 106 -3.78 -2.53 -20.38
C GLN A 106 -4.00 -3.59 -19.30
N PHE A 107 -4.26 -4.84 -19.70
CA PHE A 107 -4.39 -5.96 -18.78
C PHE A 107 -3.13 -6.14 -17.93
N ASN A 108 -1.95 -6.23 -18.55
CA ASN A 108 -0.68 -6.41 -17.86
C ASN A 108 -0.37 -5.24 -16.91
N GLN A 109 -0.63 -4.00 -17.35
CA GLN A 109 -0.41 -2.82 -16.53
C GLN A 109 -1.31 -2.82 -15.29
N VAL A 110 -2.61 -3.04 -15.45
CA VAL A 110 -3.57 -2.98 -14.33
C VAL A 110 -3.35 -4.15 -13.37
N VAL A 111 -3.12 -5.37 -13.88
CA VAL A 111 -2.81 -6.53 -13.03
C VAL A 111 -1.46 -6.35 -12.33
N GLY A 112 -0.45 -5.84 -13.02
CA GLY A 112 0.87 -5.56 -12.43
C GLY A 112 0.80 -4.61 -11.25
N VAL A 113 0.07 -3.49 -11.40
CA VAL A 113 -0.10 -2.51 -10.31
C VAL A 113 -1.02 -3.04 -9.21
N ASN A 114 -2.24 -3.48 -9.56
CA ASN A 114 -3.29 -3.75 -8.58
C ASN A 114 -3.10 -5.06 -7.83
N VAL A 115 -2.59 -6.11 -8.49
CA VAL A 115 -2.38 -7.44 -7.89
C VAL A 115 -0.90 -7.63 -7.57
N GLY A 116 -0.03 -7.40 -8.54
CA GLY A 116 1.42 -7.51 -8.37
C GLY A 116 1.91 -6.60 -7.24
N GLY A 117 1.53 -5.32 -7.26
CA GLY A 117 1.94 -4.36 -6.24
C GLY A 117 1.55 -4.76 -4.82
N VAL A 118 0.35 -5.32 -4.64
CA VAL A 118 -0.09 -5.85 -3.35
C VAL A 118 0.73 -7.08 -2.94
N PHE A 119 0.97 -7.99 -3.89
CA PHE A 119 1.74 -9.21 -3.63
C PHE A 119 3.18 -8.89 -3.20
N TRP A 120 3.85 -8.01 -3.94
CA TRP A 120 5.21 -7.57 -3.64
C TRP A 120 5.28 -6.77 -2.34
N GLY A 121 4.26 -5.93 -2.07
CA GLY A 121 4.15 -5.19 -0.82
C GLY A 121 4.06 -6.11 0.39
N ILE A 122 3.21 -7.15 0.33
CA ILE A 122 3.11 -8.17 1.39
C ILE A 122 4.47 -8.87 1.60
N GLN A 123 5.11 -9.34 0.54
CA GLN A 123 6.40 -10.03 0.64
C GLN A 123 7.48 -9.13 1.24
N ALA A 124 7.59 -7.88 0.77
CA ALA A 124 8.59 -6.95 1.25
C ALA A 124 8.35 -6.57 2.73
N ALA A 125 7.07 -6.40 3.13
CA ALA A 125 6.74 -6.13 4.54
C ALA A 125 7.10 -7.31 5.46
N ILE A 126 6.84 -8.55 5.05
CA ILE A 126 7.25 -9.75 5.80
C ILE A 126 8.76 -9.75 6.03
N GLU A 127 9.54 -9.47 4.97
CA GLU A 127 11.01 -9.41 5.08
C GLU A 127 11.47 -8.36 6.09
N GLN A 128 10.83 -7.17 6.10
CA GLN A 128 11.17 -6.13 7.07
C GLN A 128 10.76 -6.52 8.50
N PHE A 129 9.55 -7.04 8.70
CA PHE A 129 9.10 -7.49 10.03
C PHE A 129 10.00 -8.59 10.60
N ASP A 130 10.40 -9.55 9.76
CA ASP A 130 11.34 -10.60 10.17
C ASP A 130 12.72 -10.02 10.56
N LYS A 131 13.26 -9.04 9.82
CA LYS A 131 14.52 -8.35 10.14
C LYS A 131 14.42 -7.51 11.42
N LEU A 132 13.28 -6.86 11.65
CA LEU A 132 13.02 -6.03 12.83
C LEU A 132 12.69 -6.86 14.08
N GLY A 133 12.37 -8.15 13.91
CA GLY A 133 12.08 -9.06 15.02
C GLY A 133 10.70 -8.89 15.64
N HIS A 134 9.75 -8.32 14.91
CA HIS A 134 8.36 -8.16 15.35
C HIS A 134 7.36 -8.31 14.20
N GLY A 135 6.09 -8.49 14.51
CA GLY A 135 5.01 -8.48 13.55
C GLY A 135 4.54 -7.06 13.19
N GLY A 136 3.49 -6.98 12.38
CA GLY A 136 2.93 -5.70 11.95
C GLY A 136 1.53 -5.82 11.36
N LYS A 137 1.09 -4.77 10.69
CA LYS A 137 -0.23 -4.71 10.07
C LYS A 137 -0.10 -4.44 8.58
N ILE A 138 -0.83 -5.20 7.78
CA ILE A 138 -0.95 -5.00 6.34
C ILE A 138 -2.42 -4.75 6.01
N ILE A 139 -2.70 -3.68 5.27
CA ILE A 139 -4.03 -3.31 4.83
C ILE A 139 -4.03 -3.21 3.31
N ASN A 140 -4.90 -3.96 2.65
CA ASN A 140 -5.02 -3.98 1.20
C ASN A 140 -6.31 -3.29 0.77
N ALA A 141 -6.23 -2.28 -0.10
CA ALA A 141 -7.39 -1.58 -0.63
C ALA A 141 -8.13 -2.43 -1.67
N THR A 142 -9.34 -2.90 -1.34
CA THR A 142 -10.18 -3.66 -2.27
C THR A 142 -11.35 -2.86 -2.83
N TYR A 143 -11.84 -1.89 -2.09
CA TYR A 143 -13.01 -1.10 -2.42
C TYR A 143 -14.26 -1.97 -2.67
N GLN A 144 -15.41 -1.33 -2.95
CA GLN A 144 -16.63 -2.03 -3.32
C GLN A 144 -16.42 -2.97 -4.52
N ALA A 145 -15.54 -2.61 -5.47
CA ALA A 145 -15.22 -3.42 -6.63
C ALA A 145 -14.63 -4.81 -6.32
N GLY A 146 -14.18 -5.07 -5.09
CA GLY A 146 -13.75 -6.40 -4.61
C GLY A 146 -14.90 -7.24 -4.05
N VAL A 147 -16.11 -6.71 -4.02
CA VAL A 147 -17.32 -7.38 -3.52
C VAL A 147 -18.36 -7.51 -4.62
N GLU A 148 -18.49 -6.47 -5.45
CA GLU A 148 -19.49 -6.37 -6.50
C GLU A 148 -18.83 -5.91 -7.82
N GLY A 149 -19.23 -6.55 -8.92
CA GLY A 149 -18.78 -6.17 -10.27
C GLY A 149 -19.66 -5.07 -10.86
N ASN A 150 -19.04 -4.02 -11.39
CA ASN A 150 -19.74 -2.93 -12.05
C ASN A 150 -19.48 -2.93 -13.55
N ALA A 151 -20.47 -2.56 -14.34
CA ALA A 151 -20.36 -2.45 -15.81
C ALA A 151 -19.22 -1.48 -16.19
N GLY A 152 -18.41 -1.85 -17.18
CA GLY A 152 -17.24 -1.08 -17.62
C GLY A 152 -16.01 -1.19 -16.72
N LEU A 153 -16.06 -1.91 -15.59
CA LEU A 153 -14.96 -2.11 -14.65
C LEU A 153 -14.49 -3.57 -14.59
N SER A 154 -14.68 -4.35 -15.68
CA SER A 154 -14.38 -5.78 -15.71
C SER A 154 -12.94 -6.10 -15.22
N LEU A 155 -11.97 -5.41 -15.80
CA LEU A 155 -10.56 -5.60 -15.44
C LEU A 155 -10.26 -5.13 -14.00
N TYR A 156 -10.72 -3.93 -13.63
CA TYR A 156 -10.52 -3.38 -12.29
C TYR A 156 -11.14 -4.27 -11.21
N SER A 157 -12.43 -4.62 -11.36
CA SER A 157 -13.13 -5.47 -10.40
C SER A 157 -12.43 -6.84 -10.26
N SER A 158 -12.03 -7.46 -11.37
CA SER A 158 -11.29 -8.73 -11.34
C SER A 158 -10.03 -8.63 -10.47
N THR A 159 -9.27 -7.53 -10.59
CA THR A 159 -8.08 -7.34 -9.74
C THR A 159 -8.43 -7.15 -8.26
N LYS A 160 -9.53 -6.47 -7.95
CA LYS A 160 -9.95 -6.25 -6.56
C LYS A 160 -10.51 -7.54 -5.91
N PHE A 161 -11.19 -8.39 -6.66
CA PHE A 161 -11.53 -9.76 -6.22
C PHE A 161 -10.27 -10.60 -5.97
N ALA A 162 -9.25 -10.51 -6.84
CA ALA A 162 -7.97 -11.19 -6.62
C ALA A 162 -7.30 -10.74 -5.32
N VAL A 163 -7.24 -9.43 -5.06
CA VAL A 163 -6.68 -8.86 -3.81
C VAL A 163 -7.46 -9.33 -2.58
N ARG A 164 -8.79 -9.45 -2.68
CA ARG A 164 -9.62 -10.02 -1.60
C ARG A 164 -9.21 -11.46 -1.27
N GLY A 165 -9.05 -12.31 -2.28
CA GLY A 165 -8.59 -13.70 -2.11
C GLY A 165 -7.20 -13.76 -1.49
N LEU A 166 -6.25 -12.97 -2.02
CA LEU A 166 -4.89 -12.86 -1.51
C LEU A 166 -4.86 -12.43 -0.04
N THR A 167 -5.67 -11.45 0.34
CA THR A 167 -5.77 -10.98 1.73
C THR A 167 -6.21 -12.08 2.69
N GLN A 168 -7.20 -12.89 2.28
CA GLN A 168 -7.69 -14.00 3.12
C GLN A 168 -6.64 -15.10 3.34
N VAL A 169 -5.86 -15.42 2.30
CA VAL A 169 -4.77 -16.40 2.40
C VAL A 169 -3.64 -15.84 3.25
N ALA A 170 -3.17 -14.62 2.94
CA ALA A 170 -2.09 -13.98 3.68
C ALA A 170 -2.41 -13.81 5.18
N ALA A 171 -3.67 -13.51 5.54
CA ALA A 171 -4.08 -13.41 6.94
C ALA A 171 -3.93 -14.72 7.71
N ARG A 172 -4.11 -15.87 7.04
CA ARG A 172 -3.93 -17.21 7.64
C ARG A 172 -2.45 -17.60 7.70
N ASP A 173 -1.74 -17.41 6.60
CA ASP A 173 -0.33 -17.80 6.48
C ASP A 173 0.58 -17.02 7.44
N LEU A 174 0.21 -15.78 7.79
CA LEU A 174 1.03 -14.86 8.55
C LEU A 174 0.61 -14.72 10.03
N ALA A 175 -0.44 -15.41 10.47
CA ALA A 175 -0.96 -15.30 11.83
C ALA A 175 0.09 -15.67 12.89
N GLU A 176 0.85 -16.75 12.67
CA GLU A 176 1.89 -17.22 13.60
C GLU A 176 3.09 -16.23 13.69
N LYS A 177 3.26 -15.35 12.70
CA LYS A 177 4.28 -14.28 12.69
C LYS A 177 3.80 -13.00 13.40
N ASN A 178 2.64 -12.98 14.03
CA ASN A 178 2.02 -11.77 14.58
C ASN A 178 1.82 -10.66 13.54
N ILE A 179 1.60 -11.03 12.27
CA ILE A 179 1.28 -10.11 11.19
C ILE A 179 -0.22 -10.22 10.90
N THR A 180 -0.93 -9.12 11.08
CA THR A 180 -2.36 -9.05 10.71
C THR A 180 -2.52 -8.53 9.30
N VAL A 181 -3.32 -9.21 8.48
CA VAL A 181 -3.61 -8.78 7.10
C VAL A 181 -5.10 -8.57 6.96
N ASN A 182 -5.48 -7.34 6.64
CA ASN A 182 -6.87 -6.93 6.47
C ASN A 182 -7.07 -6.22 5.13
N ARG A 183 -8.32 -6.03 4.74
CA ARG A 183 -8.68 -5.18 3.61
C ARG A 183 -9.52 -3.99 4.07
N SER A 184 -9.45 -2.89 3.32
CA SER A 184 -10.40 -1.79 3.43
C SER A 184 -11.47 -1.90 2.34
N GLU A 185 -12.71 -1.63 2.70
CA GLU A 185 -13.83 -1.47 1.78
C GLU A 185 -14.42 -0.08 2.02
N GLU A 186 -14.62 0.67 0.94
CA GLU A 186 -15.38 1.91 1.00
C GLU A 186 -16.80 1.61 0.55
N HIS A 187 -17.75 1.92 1.40
CA HIS A 187 -19.16 1.93 1.09
C HIS A 187 -19.57 3.39 0.89
N THR A 188 -20.03 3.72 -0.30
CA THR A 188 -20.66 5.02 -0.61
C THR A 188 -22.09 5.02 -0.11
#